data_fbd3f91fe66d98dd890e8dc7bab3e4db
#
_entry.id   fbd3f91fe66d98dd890e8dc7bab3e4db
#
_cell.length_a   1.000
_cell.length_b   1.000
_cell.length_c   1.000
_cell.angle_alpha   90.00
_cell.angle_beta   90.00
_cell.angle_gamma   90.00
#
_symmetry.space_group_name_H-M   'P 1'
#
loop_
_entity.id
_entity.type
_entity.pdbx_description
1 polymer ?
#
loop_
_entity_poly.entity_id
_entity_poly.type
_entity_poly.pdbx_seq_one_letter_code
_entity_poly.pdbx_strand_id
1 'polypeptide(L)'
;MKAGFAQIDFTPLEGFMPGEGLPFWARGEARCPLLASAAAFAGEESVILVSVDALSLFTDRADDLRARISEKTGVPVSHILLAATHTHTGASGYEENSGAPGEPLVAKYTDDCIVNAAVQAFENMKDGFSLGTGKGIEDRMSFNRDCVLDDGRIVSIPGKAAKDHIVGYLGTVDHDVHVMRVDGADSAPACFIVNYANHPDNDNTKRTHFSSDYPGYLRENLQMIYGKDVVVLFLNGACGDVNAFNYKSGVSERYASSNTYMPEEMGKLLTETVCKINREITATDNAPAVKAATRTDTYQLRVPAAWEVEKALATKAQLDAGERIVNSTRRVMESTLSYDPTAPATMEMEMVGMRLGDWTILTVPGELYTEIGLAMKAVAPEKKILVSEQTNGRVGYIPPDKTLGTTAYGGRYYAGMLGLGTKDKMVGAAKALMEELG
;
A
#
# COMPACT_ATOMS: atom_id res chain seq x y z
N MET A 1 4.17 5.42 28.09
CA MET A 1 4.51 5.88 26.71
C MET A 1 3.88 7.25 26.46
N LYS A 2 4.57 8.13 25.77
CA LYS A 2 4.02 9.38 25.25
C LYS A 2 3.55 9.17 23.82
N ALA A 3 2.29 9.48 23.52
CA ALA A 3 1.71 9.32 22.19
C ALA A 3 0.66 10.39 21.89
N GLY A 4 0.39 10.64 20.62
CA GLY A 4 -0.65 11.53 20.15
C GLY A 4 -1.18 11.11 18.79
N PHE A 5 -2.43 11.45 18.51
CA PHE A 5 -3.16 10.98 17.35
C PHE A 5 -3.94 12.12 16.71
N ALA A 6 -4.14 12.03 15.39
CA ALA A 6 -5.01 12.92 14.63
C ALA A 6 -5.56 12.24 13.39
N GLN A 7 -6.73 12.68 12.94
CA GLN A 7 -7.30 12.33 11.63
C GLN A 7 -7.79 13.59 10.95
N ILE A 8 -7.50 13.73 9.65
CA ILE A 8 -7.98 14.85 8.83
C ILE A 8 -8.65 14.28 7.58
N ASP A 9 -9.87 14.71 7.34
CA ASP A 9 -10.62 14.39 6.13
C ASP A 9 -10.16 15.30 4.98
N PHE A 10 -9.69 14.68 3.90
CA PHE A 10 -9.30 15.38 2.67
C PHE A 10 -10.15 14.97 1.47
N THR A 11 -11.28 14.34 1.71
CA THR A 11 -12.22 13.99 0.64
C THR A 11 -12.58 15.24 -0.18
N PRO A 12 -12.35 15.24 -1.49
CA PRO A 12 -12.70 16.39 -2.31
C PRO A 12 -14.20 16.69 -2.24
N LEU A 13 -14.53 17.97 -2.10
CA LEU A 13 -15.93 18.42 -2.08
C LEU A 13 -16.59 18.15 -3.43
N GLU A 14 -17.90 17.88 -3.40
CA GLU A 14 -18.72 17.76 -4.61
C GLU A 14 -18.56 19.01 -5.50
N GLY A 15 -18.34 18.80 -6.80
CA GLY A 15 -18.05 19.88 -7.73
C GLY A 15 -16.58 20.29 -7.84
N PHE A 16 -15.70 19.84 -6.95
CA PHE A 16 -14.24 20.01 -7.04
C PHE A 16 -13.60 18.91 -7.90
N MET A 17 -14.31 18.50 -8.93
CA MET A 17 -13.87 17.39 -9.76
C MET A 17 -13.02 17.90 -10.90
N PRO A 18 -11.86 17.31 -11.12
CA PRO A 18 -11.02 17.69 -12.23
C PRO A 18 -11.69 17.37 -13.55
N GLY A 19 -11.45 18.27 -14.46
CA GLY A 19 -11.88 18.44 -15.80
C GLY A 19 -12.39 17.25 -16.61
N GLU A 20 -13.22 17.58 -17.56
CA GLU A 20 -13.79 16.69 -18.57
C GLU A 20 -12.72 15.84 -19.27
N GLY A 21 -12.99 14.55 -19.40
CA GLY A 21 -12.25 13.67 -20.30
C GLY A 21 -11.34 12.63 -19.64
N LEU A 22 -11.30 12.54 -18.30
CA LEU A 22 -10.48 11.52 -17.63
C LEU A 22 -11.30 10.31 -17.20
N PRO A 23 -10.90 9.09 -17.59
CA PRO A 23 -11.68 7.88 -17.38
C PRO A 23 -11.68 7.36 -15.93
N PHE A 24 -11.00 8.07 -15.00
CA PHE A 24 -10.71 7.56 -13.65
C PHE A 24 -11.24 8.44 -12.52
N TRP A 25 -12.22 9.30 -12.78
CA TRP A 25 -12.67 10.28 -11.81
C TRP A 25 -13.97 9.85 -11.15
N ALA A 26 -13.95 9.82 -9.83
CA ALA A 26 -15.17 9.72 -9.05
C ALA A 26 -16.00 10.98 -9.27
N ARG A 27 -17.31 10.80 -9.42
CA ARG A 27 -18.29 11.87 -9.49
C ARG A 27 -19.37 11.56 -8.47
N GLY A 28 -19.56 12.41 -7.48
CA GLY A 28 -20.60 12.23 -6.48
C GLY A 28 -20.06 12.11 -5.05
N GLU A 29 -20.94 11.76 -4.14
CA GLU A 29 -20.63 11.61 -2.72
C GLU A 29 -19.61 10.48 -2.49
N ALA A 30 -18.72 10.65 -1.52
CA ALA A 30 -17.84 9.59 -1.07
C ALA A 30 -18.65 8.48 -0.38
N ARG A 31 -18.36 7.23 -0.68
CA ARG A 31 -18.90 6.08 0.06
C ARG A 31 -18.21 5.90 1.40
N CYS A 32 -16.90 6.09 1.40
CA CYS A 32 -16.07 6.21 2.59
C CYS A 32 -15.16 7.42 2.44
N PRO A 33 -15.00 8.24 3.48
CA PRO A 33 -14.15 9.42 3.43
C PRO A 33 -12.68 9.04 3.23
N LEU A 34 -11.93 9.93 2.56
CA LEU A 34 -10.49 9.81 2.38
C LEU A 34 -9.79 10.54 3.52
N LEU A 35 -9.07 9.82 4.38
CA LEU A 35 -8.44 10.38 5.56
C LEU A 35 -6.91 10.28 5.52
N ALA A 36 -6.28 11.27 6.13
CA ALA A 36 -4.92 11.18 6.65
C ALA A 36 -5.00 10.89 8.14
N SER A 37 -4.66 9.67 8.55
CA SER A 37 -4.67 9.21 9.94
C SER A 37 -3.25 9.13 10.45
N ALA A 38 -2.92 9.88 11.51
CA ALA A 38 -1.57 10.02 12.03
C ALA A 38 -1.44 9.58 13.48
N ALA A 39 -0.31 8.97 13.80
CA ALA A 39 0.12 8.62 15.15
C ALA A 39 1.56 9.07 15.37
N ALA A 40 1.82 9.75 16.47
CA ALA A 40 3.15 10.14 16.92
C ALA A 40 3.46 9.43 18.23
N PHE A 41 4.68 8.92 18.36
CA PHE A 41 5.16 8.22 19.54
C PHE A 41 6.51 8.79 19.99
N ALA A 42 6.73 8.87 21.29
CA ALA A 42 8.01 9.22 21.87
C ALA A 42 8.42 8.23 22.96
N GLY A 43 9.64 7.77 22.85
CA GLY A 43 10.33 6.87 23.76
C GLY A 43 11.81 7.21 23.78
N GLU A 44 12.68 6.29 23.35
CA GLU A 44 14.11 6.60 23.13
C GLU A 44 14.27 7.62 21.99
N GLU A 45 13.42 7.52 20.98
CA GLU A 45 13.32 8.42 19.84
C GLU A 45 11.88 8.89 19.67
N SER A 46 11.66 9.87 18.79
CA SER A 46 10.32 10.27 18.36
C SER A 46 10.09 9.80 16.94
N VAL A 47 8.93 9.21 16.68
CA VAL A 47 8.54 8.73 15.36
C VAL A 47 7.12 9.21 15.01
N ILE A 48 6.86 9.39 13.72
CA ILE A 48 5.53 9.74 13.21
C ILE A 48 5.15 8.73 12.10
N LEU A 49 3.96 8.18 12.20
CA LEU A 49 3.37 7.29 11.21
C LEU A 49 2.08 7.90 10.69
N VAL A 50 1.94 8.03 9.38
CA VAL A 50 0.71 8.51 8.72
C VAL A 50 0.21 7.48 7.73
N SER A 51 -1.04 7.07 7.88
CA SER A 51 -1.78 6.28 6.90
C SER A 51 -2.63 7.22 6.06
N VAL A 52 -2.48 7.15 4.73
CA VAL A 52 -3.11 8.09 3.78
C VAL A 52 -3.99 7.31 2.80
N ASP A 53 -5.27 7.66 2.69
CA ASP A 53 -6.20 7.03 1.75
C ASP A 53 -5.95 7.52 0.31
N ALA A 54 -4.82 7.10 -0.24
CA ALA A 54 -4.37 7.39 -1.59
C ALA A 54 -3.84 6.10 -2.26
N LEU A 55 -3.74 6.11 -3.59
CA LEU A 55 -3.17 4.99 -4.34
C LEU A 55 -1.69 4.82 -4.00
N SER A 56 -0.95 5.91 -3.99
CA SER A 56 0.48 5.94 -3.66
C SER A 56 0.93 7.37 -3.43
N LEU A 57 2.09 7.53 -2.81
CA LEU A 57 2.83 8.79 -2.75
C LEU A 57 4.09 8.62 -3.58
N PHE A 58 4.28 9.45 -4.62
CA PHE A 58 5.54 9.44 -5.38
C PHE A 58 6.71 9.80 -4.48
N THR A 59 7.89 9.27 -4.77
CA THR A 59 9.07 9.40 -3.89
C THR A 59 9.43 10.85 -3.62
N ASP A 60 9.49 11.69 -4.66
CA ASP A 60 9.77 13.12 -4.54
C ASP A 60 8.73 13.86 -3.68
N ARG A 61 7.45 13.51 -3.84
CA ARG A 61 6.37 14.06 -3.02
C ARG A 61 6.44 13.57 -1.57
N ALA A 62 6.68 12.30 -1.35
CA ALA A 62 6.84 11.75 -0.01
C ALA A 62 8.01 12.41 0.73
N ASP A 63 9.11 12.67 0.03
CA ASP A 63 10.28 13.37 0.56
C ASP A 63 9.97 14.82 0.93
N ASP A 64 9.25 15.57 0.07
CA ASP A 64 8.79 16.93 0.38
C ASP A 64 7.90 16.96 1.62
N LEU A 65 6.90 16.07 1.68
CA LEU A 65 5.98 15.99 2.81
C LEU A 65 6.71 15.65 4.12
N ARG A 66 7.62 14.67 4.10
CA ARG A 66 8.45 14.29 5.26
C ARG A 66 9.33 15.45 5.71
N ALA A 67 9.94 16.19 4.78
CA ALA A 67 10.74 17.38 5.09
C ALA A 67 9.90 18.47 5.76
N ARG A 68 8.70 18.77 5.24
CA ARG A 68 7.76 19.75 5.82
C ARG A 68 7.28 19.33 7.21
N ILE A 69 7.02 18.04 7.44
CA ILE A 69 6.66 17.51 8.76
C ILE A 69 7.84 17.65 9.71
N SER A 70 9.04 17.26 9.28
CA SER A 70 10.28 17.37 10.06
C SER A 70 10.57 18.81 10.48
N GLU A 71 10.43 19.78 9.56
CA GLU A 71 10.62 21.21 9.86
C GLU A 71 9.67 21.70 10.97
N LYS A 72 8.41 21.23 10.97
CA LYS A 72 7.40 21.67 11.94
C LYS A 72 7.49 20.96 13.29
N THR A 73 7.94 19.71 13.31
CA THR A 73 7.92 18.86 14.52
C THR A 73 9.28 18.65 15.16
N GLY A 74 10.36 18.88 14.40
CA GLY A 74 11.73 18.53 14.81
C GLY A 74 12.03 17.02 14.77
N VAL A 75 11.09 16.18 14.36
CA VAL A 75 11.31 14.74 14.17
C VAL A 75 12.15 14.52 12.92
N PRO A 76 13.24 13.74 12.97
CA PRO A 76 14.06 13.48 11.78
C PRO A 76 13.25 12.91 10.60
N VAL A 77 13.58 13.29 9.38
CA VAL A 77 12.91 12.81 8.16
C VAL A 77 12.90 11.27 8.11
N SER A 78 13.99 10.63 8.52
CA SER A 78 14.14 9.17 8.61
C SER A 78 13.19 8.50 9.61
N HIS A 79 12.57 9.25 10.51
CA HIS A 79 11.65 8.77 11.54
C HIS A 79 10.17 9.05 11.19
N ILE A 80 9.89 9.50 9.97
CA ILE A 80 8.56 9.84 9.48
C ILE A 80 8.17 8.84 8.39
N LEU A 81 7.10 8.09 8.60
CA LEU A 81 6.54 7.12 7.68
C LEU A 81 5.21 7.63 7.12
N LEU A 82 5.14 7.71 5.80
CA LEU A 82 3.91 8.04 5.07
C LEU A 82 3.50 6.81 4.25
N ALA A 83 2.50 6.08 4.73
CA ALA A 83 2.00 4.86 4.12
C ALA A 83 0.70 5.12 3.38
N ALA A 84 0.65 4.91 2.07
CA ALA A 84 -0.59 4.92 1.32
C ALA A 84 -1.37 3.62 1.57
N THR A 85 -2.70 3.72 1.78
CA THR A 85 -3.56 2.55 1.90
C THR A 85 -3.72 1.80 0.57
N HIS A 86 -3.33 2.43 -0.52
CA HIS A 86 -3.41 1.91 -1.89
C HIS A 86 -4.84 1.83 -2.44
N THR A 87 -5.77 2.65 -1.95
CA THR A 87 -7.12 2.69 -2.53
C THR A 87 -7.11 3.14 -3.99
N HIS A 88 -7.82 2.40 -4.87
CA HIS A 88 -7.94 2.71 -6.29
C HIS A 88 -9.09 3.71 -6.60
N THR A 89 -9.76 4.20 -5.58
CA THR A 89 -10.84 5.20 -5.65
C THR A 89 -10.54 6.43 -4.79
N GLY A 90 -9.26 6.73 -4.60
CA GLY A 90 -8.77 7.93 -3.94
C GLY A 90 -8.88 9.19 -4.81
N ALA A 91 -8.49 10.32 -4.25
CA ALA A 91 -8.41 11.59 -4.98
C ALA A 91 -7.33 11.52 -6.06
N SER A 92 -7.66 11.92 -7.27
CA SER A 92 -6.66 12.05 -8.34
C SER A 92 -5.82 13.31 -8.14
N GLY A 93 -4.68 13.33 -8.81
CA GLY A 93 -3.68 14.39 -8.63
C GLY A 93 -2.44 13.91 -7.90
N TYR A 94 -2.53 12.75 -7.27
CA TYR A 94 -1.39 12.04 -6.71
C TYR A 94 -0.67 11.16 -7.74
N GLU A 95 -1.25 10.97 -8.92
CA GLU A 95 -0.76 10.10 -9.98
C GLU A 95 -0.28 10.91 -11.18
N GLU A 96 0.93 11.44 -11.16
CA GLU A 96 1.51 12.11 -12.34
C GLU A 96 1.64 11.16 -13.54
N ASN A 97 1.85 9.87 -13.31
CA ASN A 97 1.94 8.85 -14.35
C ASN A 97 0.59 8.36 -14.91
N SER A 98 -0.53 8.84 -14.41
CA SER A 98 -1.84 8.48 -14.98
C SER A 98 -2.10 9.14 -16.34
N GLY A 99 -1.25 10.09 -16.77
CA GLY A 99 -1.43 10.91 -17.97
C GLY A 99 -2.64 11.84 -17.84
N ALA A 100 -3.20 11.92 -16.65
CA ALA A 100 -4.25 12.85 -16.30
C ALA A 100 -3.58 14.02 -15.57
N PRO A 101 -3.74 15.26 -16.03
CA PRO A 101 -3.33 16.39 -15.22
C PRO A 101 -4.13 16.33 -13.91
N GLY A 102 -3.43 16.13 -12.78
CA GLY A 102 -4.04 16.27 -11.47
C GLY A 102 -4.58 17.69 -11.31
N GLU A 103 -5.65 17.83 -10.53
CA GLU A 103 -6.07 19.17 -10.10
C GLU A 103 -5.03 19.67 -9.07
N PRO A 104 -4.18 20.67 -9.40
CA PRO A 104 -3.12 21.10 -8.49
C PRO A 104 -3.64 21.56 -7.12
N LEU A 105 -4.86 22.08 -7.06
CA LEU A 105 -5.49 22.51 -5.81
C LEU A 105 -5.87 21.32 -4.93
N VAL A 106 -6.40 20.23 -5.51
CA VAL A 106 -6.72 19.00 -4.78
C VAL A 106 -5.44 18.37 -4.26
N ALA A 107 -4.39 18.31 -5.09
CA ALA A 107 -3.10 17.78 -4.70
C ALA A 107 -2.51 18.57 -3.52
N LYS A 108 -2.46 19.91 -3.64
CA LYS A 108 -1.97 20.78 -2.57
C LYS A 108 -2.78 20.66 -1.29
N TYR A 109 -4.11 20.62 -1.40
CA TYR A 109 -4.99 20.46 -0.25
C TYR A 109 -4.74 19.14 0.48
N THR A 110 -4.60 18.04 -0.26
CA THR A 110 -4.26 16.74 0.32
C THR A 110 -2.91 16.75 1.00
N ASP A 111 -1.89 17.36 0.37
CA ASP A 111 -0.56 17.52 0.97
C ASP A 111 -0.62 18.27 2.30
N ASP A 112 -1.34 19.39 2.32
CA ASP A 112 -1.50 20.19 3.53
C ASP A 112 -2.27 19.41 4.63
N CYS A 113 -3.25 18.59 4.27
CA CYS A 113 -3.97 17.71 5.20
C CYS A 113 -3.06 16.62 5.78
N ILE A 114 -2.20 15.99 4.97
CA ILE A 114 -1.24 14.99 5.43
C ILE A 114 -0.24 15.60 6.43
N VAL A 115 0.35 16.74 6.08
CA VAL A 115 1.28 17.46 6.95
C VAL A 115 0.60 17.88 8.26
N ASN A 116 -0.61 18.44 8.17
CA ASN A 116 -1.35 18.87 9.34
C ASN A 116 -1.75 17.71 10.26
N ALA A 117 -2.15 16.55 9.70
CA ALA A 117 -2.45 15.36 10.51
C ALA A 117 -1.21 14.91 11.31
N ALA A 118 -0.05 14.85 10.66
CA ALA A 118 1.20 14.48 11.31
C ALA A 118 1.60 15.49 12.42
N VAL A 119 1.51 16.79 12.14
CA VAL A 119 1.83 17.86 13.09
C VAL A 119 0.86 17.84 14.27
N GLN A 120 -0.44 17.73 14.03
CA GLN A 120 -1.44 17.63 15.09
C GLN A 120 -1.25 16.38 15.96
N ALA A 121 -0.93 15.22 15.35
CA ALA A 121 -0.60 14.03 16.14
C ALA A 121 0.59 14.26 17.05
N PHE A 122 1.64 14.93 16.55
CA PHE A 122 2.81 15.28 17.34
C PHE A 122 2.48 16.29 18.47
N GLU A 123 1.74 17.34 18.19
CA GLU A 123 1.31 18.35 19.15
C GLU A 123 0.37 17.79 20.24
N ASN A 124 -0.47 16.81 19.86
CA ASN A 124 -1.38 16.10 20.76
C ASN A 124 -0.68 15.09 21.68
N MET A 125 0.65 14.90 21.55
CA MET A 125 1.36 13.91 22.37
C MET A 125 1.29 14.24 23.85
N LYS A 126 0.80 13.29 24.63
CA LYS A 126 0.75 13.32 26.11
C LYS A 126 1.18 11.98 26.69
N ASP A 127 1.54 11.98 27.97
CA ASP A 127 1.87 10.76 28.70
C ASP A 127 0.61 9.96 29.08
N GLY A 128 0.80 8.71 29.47
CA GLY A 128 -0.24 7.84 30.01
C GLY A 128 -0.81 6.82 29.05
N PHE A 129 -0.17 6.62 27.89
CA PHE A 129 -0.56 5.57 26.96
C PHE A 129 0.24 4.28 27.17
N SER A 130 -0.39 3.16 26.80
CA SER A 130 0.23 1.84 26.75
C SER A 130 -0.02 1.15 25.41
N LEU A 131 0.90 0.28 24.99
CA LEU A 131 0.87 -0.44 23.72
C LEU A 131 0.55 -1.91 23.95
N GLY A 132 -0.54 -2.39 23.40
CA GLY A 132 -0.87 -3.81 23.29
C GLY A 132 -0.71 -4.29 21.86
N THR A 133 -0.21 -5.50 21.66
CA THR A 133 0.04 -6.06 20.33
C THR A 133 -0.54 -7.45 20.19
N GLY A 134 -1.04 -7.78 19.00
CA GLY A 134 -1.59 -9.10 18.70
C GLY A 134 -1.49 -9.45 17.22
N LYS A 135 -1.64 -10.73 16.94
CA LYS A 135 -1.59 -11.29 15.59
C LYS A 135 -2.66 -12.36 15.42
N GLY A 136 -3.28 -12.41 14.26
CA GLY A 136 -4.24 -13.45 13.87
C GLY A 136 -4.17 -13.73 12.36
N ILE A 137 -5.12 -14.46 11.85
CA ILE A 137 -5.19 -14.89 10.45
C ILE A 137 -6.54 -14.48 9.86
N GLU A 138 -6.52 -13.91 8.63
CA GLU A 138 -7.69 -13.67 7.80
C GLU A 138 -7.43 -14.23 6.40
N ASP A 139 -7.94 -15.42 6.12
CA ASP A 139 -7.69 -16.16 4.88
C ASP A 139 -8.91 -16.22 3.94
N ARG A 140 -10.03 -15.59 4.32
CA ARG A 140 -11.28 -15.66 3.56
C ARG A 140 -11.29 -14.78 2.31
N MET A 141 -10.48 -13.72 2.27
CA MET A 141 -10.64 -12.64 1.28
C MET A 141 -9.36 -12.22 0.54
N SER A 142 -8.23 -12.93 0.72
CA SER A 142 -6.97 -12.65 0.02
C SER A 142 -6.51 -13.85 -0.78
N PHE A 143 -6.28 -13.64 -2.09
CA PHE A 143 -5.87 -14.68 -3.02
C PHE A 143 -4.77 -14.16 -3.94
N ASN A 144 -3.81 -15.02 -4.31
CA ASN A 144 -2.82 -14.66 -5.31
C ASN A 144 -3.52 -14.44 -6.67
N ARG A 145 -3.18 -13.35 -7.37
CA ARG A 145 -3.85 -12.98 -8.63
C ARG A 145 -3.11 -13.45 -9.88
N ASP A 146 -1.88 -13.94 -9.73
CA ASP A 146 -1.08 -14.49 -10.81
C ASP A 146 -1.37 -15.99 -10.95
N CYS A 147 -2.14 -16.35 -11.97
CA CYS A 147 -2.57 -17.71 -12.23
C CYS A 147 -1.68 -18.37 -13.26
N VAL A 148 -1.34 -19.64 -13.03
CA VAL A 148 -0.65 -20.50 -13.99
C VAL A 148 -1.70 -21.27 -14.77
N LEU A 149 -1.66 -21.20 -16.11
CA LEU A 149 -2.54 -21.92 -16.99
C LEU A 149 -1.95 -23.28 -17.40
N ASP A 150 -2.78 -24.17 -17.91
CA ASP A 150 -2.41 -25.52 -18.38
C ASP A 150 -1.40 -25.53 -19.55
N ASP A 151 -1.32 -24.42 -20.29
CA ASP A 151 -0.32 -24.19 -21.36
C ASP A 151 0.98 -23.54 -20.83
N GLY A 152 1.12 -23.37 -19.53
CA GLY A 152 2.29 -22.79 -18.86
C GLY A 152 2.34 -21.25 -18.84
N ARG A 153 1.38 -20.57 -19.45
CA ARG A 153 1.32 -19.09 -19.35
C ARG A 153 0.96 -18.65 -17.94
N ILE A 154 1.49 -17.51 -17.55
CA ILE A 154 1.12 -16.82 -16.31
C ILE A 154 0.22 -15.64 -16.69
N VAL A 155 -0.97 -15.58 -16.11
CA VAL A 155 -1.95 -14.52 -16.37
C VAL A 155 -2.38 -13.91 -15.04
N SER A 156 -2.14 -12.62 -14.89
CA SER A 156 -2.71 -11.87 -13.76
C SER A 156 -4.18 -11.57 -14.05
N ILE A 157 -5.03 -11.79 -13.04
CA ILE A 157 -6.47 -11.50 -13.12
C ILE A 157 -7.10 -12.15 -14.35
N PRO A 158 -7.06 -13.48 -14.46
CA PRO A 158 -7.59 -14.18 -15.63
C PRO A 158 -9.08 -13.92 -15.79
N GLY A 159 -9.49 -13.64 -17.02
CA GLY A 159 -10.90 -13.49 -17.37
C GLY A 159 -11.65 -14.83 -17.29
N LYS A 160 -13.00 -14.76 -17.41
CA LYS A 160 -13.92 -15.91 -17.31
C LYS A 160 -13.53 -17.09 -18.22
N ALA A 161 -13.03 -16.80 -19.43
CA ALA A 161 -12.63 -17.81 -20.42
C ALA A 161 -11.39 -18.63 -20.02
N ALA A 162 -10.55 -18.10 -19.10
CA ALA A 162 -9.35 -18.79 -18.65
C ALA A 162 -9.58 -19.68 -17.42
N LYS A 163 -10.75 -19.61 -16.79
CA LYS A 163 -11.06 -20.29 -15.52
C LYS A 163 -10.75 -21.77 -15.55
N ASP A 164 -11.24 -22.47 -16.57
CA ASP A 164 -11.11 -23.93 -16.69
C ASP A 164 -9.67 -24.38 -17.05
N HIS A 165 -8.81 -23.42 -17.40
CA HIS A 165 -7.41 -23.63 -17.72
C HIS A 165 -6.46 -23.31 -16.55
N ILE A 166 -6.96 -22.80 -15.39
CA ILE A 166 -6.14 -22.48 -14.24
C ILE A 166 -5.73 -23.76 -13.52
N VAL A 167 -4.44 -24.08 -13.55
CA VAL A 167 -3.88 -25.25 -12.84
C VAL A 167 -3.30 -24.89 -11.47
N GLY A 168 -2.96 -23.61 -11.22
CA GLY A 168 -2.41 -23.16 -9.95
C GLY A 168 -2.26 -21.65 -9.86
N TYR A 169 -1.77 -21.22 -8.72
CA TYR A 169 -1.28 -19.86 -8.49
C TYR A 169 0.25 -19.82 -8.56
N LEU A 170 0.81 -18.70 -9.04
CA LEU A 170 2.25 -18.53 -9.14
C LEU A 170 2.93 -18.37 -7.77
N GLY A 171 2.22 -17.74 -6.83
CA GLY A 171 2.70 -17.43 -5.50
C GLY A 171 1.74 -17.86 -4.40
N THR A 172 2.09 -17.51 -3.19
CA THR A 172 1.27 -17.67 -1.98
C THR A 172 0.68 -16.34 -1.55
N VAL A 173 0.02 -16.31 -0.40
CA VAL A 173 -0.55 -15.10 0.21
C VAL A 173 -0.11 -15.04 1.67
N ASP A 174 0.12 -13.84 2.17
CA ASP A 174 0.32 -13.58 3.61
C ASP A 174 -1.05 -13.24 4.23
N HIS A 175 -1.59 -14.18 4.99
CA HIS A 175 -2.89 -14.02 5.66
C HIS A 175 -2.77 -13.44 7.07
N ASP A 176 -1.58 -13.07 7.51
CA ASP A 176 -1.38 -12.47 8.82
C ASP A 176 -2.12 -11.14 8.95
N VAL A 177 -2.85 -10.98 10.04
CA VAL A 177 -3.38 -9.69 10.49
C VAL A 177 -2.61 -9.28 11.74
N HIS A 178 -1.94 -8.15 11.66
CA HIS A 178 -1.21 -7.58 12.80
C HIS A 178 -2.01 -6.41 13.37
N VAL A 179 -2.13 -6.37 14.70
CA VAL A 179 -2.85 -5.32 15.42
C VAL A 179 -1.96 -4.75 16.51
N MET A 180 -1.74 -3.46 16.45
CA MET A 180 -1.21 -2.67 17.57
C MET A 180 -2.35 -1.81 18.10
N ARG A 181 -2.66 -1.95 19.39
CA ARG A 181 -3.67 -1.14 20.09
C ARG A 181 -2.96 -0.22 21.08
N VAL A 182 -3.28 1.04 21.02
CA VAL A 182 -2.81 2.01 22.00
C VAL A 182 -3.97 2.38 22.92
N ASP A 183 -3.80 2.09 24.21
CA ASP A 183 -4.79 2.38 25.23
C ASP A 183 -4.44 3.68 25.97
N GLY A 184 -5.44 4.49 26.24
CA GLY A 184 -5.35 5.66 27.11
C GLY A 184 -5.21 5.31 28.60
N ALA A 185 -5.08 6.31 29.43
CA ALA A 185 -4.96 6.15 30.89
C ALA A 185 -6.19 5.51 31.53
N ASP A 186 -7.33 5.59 30.88
CA ASP A 186 -8.61 4.95 31.27
C ASP A 186 -8.71 3.50 30.75
N SER A 187 -7.67 2.99 30.12
CA SER A 187 -7.63 1.68 29.45
C SER A 187 -8.59 1.53 28.26
N ALA A 188 -9.15 2.63 27.77
CA ALA A 188 -9.91 2.63 26.53
C ALA A 188 -8.97 2.74 25.31
N PRO A 189 -9.26 2.04 24.22
CA PRO A 189 -8.51 2.19 22.99
C PRO A 189 -8.56 3.62 22.44
N ALA A 190 -7.40 4.22 22.21
CA ALA A 190 -7.25 5.53 21.58
C ALA A 190 -6.83 5.42 20.12
N CYS A 191 -6.08 4.35 19.79
CA CYS A 191 -5.61 4.12 18.43
C CYS A 191 -5.48 2.62 18.13
N PHE A 192 -5.78 2.26 16.87
CA PHE A 192 -5.42 0.98 16.27
C PHE A 192 -4.52 1.21 15.07
N ILE A 193 -3.44 0.44 14.96
CA ILE A 193 -2.64 0.28 13.75
C ILE A 193 -2.86 -1.16 13.28
N VAL A 194 -3.44 -1.32 12.11
CA VAL A 194 -3.79 -2.62 11.52
C VAL A 194 -3.00 -2.83 10.25
N ASN A 195 -2.31 -3.98 10.14
CA ASN A 195 -1.61 -4.36 8.91
C ASN A 195 -2.22 -5.65 8.35
N TYR A 196 -2.50 -5.64 7.06
CA TYR A 196 -3.04 -6.77 6.31
C TYR A 196 -2.69 -6.66 4.83
N ALA A 197 -2.44 -7.78 4.16
CA ALA A 197 -2.02 -7.83 2.76
C ALA A 197 -3.20 -8.10 1.82
N ASN A 198 -3.75 -7.06 1.20
CA ASN A 198 -4.72 -7.18 0.09
C ASN A 198 -4.83 -5.86 -0.67
N HIS A 199 -5.00 -5.93 -1.98
CA HIS A 199 -5.22 -4.76 -2.84
C HIS A 199 -6.57 -4.09 -2.54
N PRO A 200 -6.61 -2.80 -2.18
CA PRO A 200 -7.85 -2.02 -2.05
C PRO A 200 -8.32 -1.50 -3.41
N ASP A 201 -8.65 -2.42 -4.32
CA ASP A 201 -9.18 -2.12 -5.66
C ASP A 201 -10.61 -2.63 -5.85
N ASN A 202 -11.33 -2.79 -4.74
CA ASN A 202 -12.61 -3.48 -4.69
C ASN A 202 -13.79 -2.58 -5.01
N ASP A 203 -13.68 -1.30 -4.74
CA ASP A 203 -14.72 -0.30 -4.99
C ASP A 203 -14.57 0.44 -6.35
N ASN A 204 -13.65 0.00 -7.18
CA ASN A 204 -13.31 0.70 -8.43
C ASN A 204 -14.21 0.36 -9.63
N THR A 205 -15.21 -0.51 -9.47
CA THR A 205 -15.99 -1.08 -10.58
C THR A 205 -16.68 -0.04 -11.45
N LYS A 206 -17.08 1.10 -10.90
CA LYS A 206 -17.74 2.18 -11.66
C LYS A 206 -16.96 3.50 -11.64
N ARG A 207 -15.99 3.65 -10.74
CA ARG A 207 -15.17 4.87 -10.57
C ARG A 207 -15.99 6.17 -10.59
N THR A 208 -17.14 6.14 -9.93
CA THR A 208 -18.10 7.25 -9.92
C THR A 208 -18.17 7.97 -8.58
N HIS A 209 -17.39 7.52 -7.59
CA HIS A 209 -17.38 8.03 -6.23
C HIS A 209 -15.99 7.89 -5.62
N PHE A 210 -15.71 8.64 -4.57
CA PHE A 210 -14.52 8.45 -3.74
C PHE A 210 -14.77 7.33 -2.73
N SER A 211 -13.73 6.57 -2.42
CA SER A 211 -13.77 5.55 -1.39
C SER A 211 -12.36 5.21 -0.90
N SER A 212 -12.20 5.09 0.40
CA SER A 212 -11.01 4.51 1.01
C SER A 212 -11.01 2.97 0.96
N ASP A 213 -11.96 2.36 0.22
CA ASP A 213 -12.11 0.91 0.04
C ASP A 213 -12.27 0.19 1.40
N TYR A 214 -11.96 -1.11 1.50
CA TYR A 214 -12.14 -1.89 2.74
C TYR A 214 -11.36 -1.34 3.96
N PRO A 215 -10.21 -0.64 3.84
CA PRO A 215 -9.58 0.03 4.97
C PRO A 215 -10.47 1.10 5.62
N GLY A 216 -11.24 1.84 4.82
CA GLY A 216 -12.20 2.81 5.32
C GLY A 216 -13.33 2.16 6.10
N TYR A 217 -13.92 1.09 5.57
CA TYR A 217 -14.96 0.35 6.29
C TYR A 217 -14.45 -0.32 7.57
N LEU A 218 -13.21 -0.82 7.58
CA LEU A 218 -12.54 -1.26 8.81
C LEU A 218 -12.50 -0.14 9.85
N ARG A 219 -12.06 1.05 9.45
CA ARG A 219 -11.96 2.23 10.31
C ARG A 219 -13.32 2.61 10.88
N GLU A 220 -14.35 2.76 10.04
CA GLU A 220 -15.69 3.09 10.47
C GLU A 220 -16.29 2.06 11.46
N ASN A 221 -16.09 0.77 11.19
CA ASN A 221 -16.54 -0.29 12.07
C ASN A 221 -15.84 -0.27 13.43
N LEU A 222 -14.51 -0.08 13.46
CA LEU A 222 -13.77 0.03 14.72
C LEU A 222 -14.19 1.28 15.51
N GLN A 223 -14.42 2.41 14.84
CA GLN A 223 -14.93 3.63 15.48
C GLN A 223 -16.36 3.45 16.01
N MET A 224 -17.20 2.67 15.31
CA MET A 224 -18.53 2.33 15.80
C MET A 224 -18.49 1.48 17.08
N ILE A 225 -17.52 0.57 17.18
CA ILE A 225 -17.38 -0.38 18.31
C ILE A 225 -16.68 0.27 19.51
N TYR A 226 -15.60 1.01 19.27
CA TYR A 226 -14.71 1.50 20.34
C TYR A 226 -14.83 3.00 20.62
N GLY A 227 -15.54 3.74 19.79
CA GLY A 227 -15.76 5.18 19.92
C GLY A 227 -15.27 5.96 18.70
N LYS A 228 -15.98 7.06 18.39
CA LYS A 228 -15.70 7.88 17.20
C LYS A 228 -14.34 8.59 17.22
N ASP A 229 -13.79 8.78 18.41
CA ASP A 229 -12.50 9.46 18.61
C ASP A 229 -11.30 8.50 18.45
N VAL A 230 -11.56 7.21 18.27
CA VAL A 230 -10.51 6.22 18.04
C VAL A 230 -9.88 6.45 16.65
N VAL A 231 -8.57 6.67 16.62
CA VAL A 231 -7.82 6.81 15.39
C VAL A 231 -7.41 5.44 14.86
N VAL A 232 -7.66 5.18 13.60
CA VAL A 232 -7.31 3.91 12.96
C VAL A 232 -6.37 4.16 11.78
N LEU A 233 -5.18 3.58 11.85
CA LEU A 233 -4.22 3.55 10.76
C LEU A 233 -4.26 2.16 10.12
N PHE A 234 -4.36 2.12 8.79
CA PHE A 234 -4.20 0.90 8.02
C PHE A 234 -2.87 0.93 7.28
N LEU A 235 -2.09 -0.13 7.41
CA LEU A 235 -0.83 -0.34 6.69
C LEU A 235 -0.99 -1.54 5.77
N ASN A 236 -0.82 -1.33 4.47
CA ASN A 236 -0.93 -2.43 3.54
C ASN A 236 0.28 -3.36 3.65
N GLY A 237 0.05 -4.65 3.76
CA GLY A 237 1.09 -5.67 3.71
C GLY A 237 1.53 -5.92 2.26
N ALA A 238 2.48 -6.84 2.05
CA ALA A 238 2.96 -7.20 0.71
C ALA A 238 1.82 -7.80 -0.13
N CYS A 239 1.20 -6.99 -0.97
CA CYS A 239 0.03 -7.37 -1.75
C CYS A 239 0.16 -7.15 -3.27
N GLY A 240 1.38 -6.91 -3.78
CA GLY A 240 1.60 -6.69 -5.20
C GLY A 240 1.07 -7.80 -6.12
N ASP A 241 0.95 -9.02 -5.64
CA ASP A 241 0.37 -10.17 -6.34
C ASP A 241 -0.92 -10.70 -5.70
N VAL A 242 -1.60 -9.90 -4.86
CA VAL A 242 -2.78 -10.32 -4.08
C VAL A 242 -3.98 -9.46 -4.39
N ASN A 243 -5.16 -10.07 -4.50
CA ASN A 243 -6.45 -9.37 -4.47
C ASN A 243 -7.55 -10.24 -3.82
N ALA A 244 -8.78 -9.72 -3.76
CA ALA A 244 -9.90 -10.37 -3.09
C ALA A 244 -10.60 -11.46 -3.92
N PHE A 245 -9.93 -12.11 -4.87
CA PHE A 245 -10.53 -13.07 -5.78
C PHE A 245 -9.93 -14.46 -5.73
N ASN A 246 -10.78 -15.45 -5.50
CA ASN A 246 -10.45 -16.85 -5.71
C ASN A 246 -10.74 -17.25 -7.17
N TYR A 247 -9.76 -17.11 -8.05
CA TYR A 247 -9.90 -17.44 -9.47
C TYR A 247 -10.20 -18.93 -9.73
N LYS A 248 -9.77 -19.84 -8.85
CA LYS A 248 -10.03 -21.28 -8.97
C LYS A 248 -11.48 -21.64 -8.67
N SER A 249 -12.14 -20.97 -7.73
CA SER A 249 -13.54 -21.27 -7.37
C SER A 249 -14.54 -20.76 -8.39
N GLY A 250 -14.08 -20.06 -9.42
CA GLY A 250 -14.93 -19.56 -10.49
C GLY A 250 -15.66 -18.27 -10.18
N VAL A 251 -15.32 -17.60 -9.12
CA VAL A 251 -15.89 -16.31 -8.71
C VAL A 251 -15.31 -15.14 -9.53
N SER A 252 -14.74 -15.40 -10.71
CA SER A 252 -14.43 -14.35 -11.69
C SER A 252 -15.68 -13.60 -12.20
N GLU A 253 -16.85 -13.96 -11.70
CA GLU A 253 -18.11 -13.23 -11.93
C GLU A 253 -18.11 -11.80 -11.37
N ARG A 254 -17.18 -11.46 -10.51
CA ARG A 254 -17.01 -10.13 -9.93
C ARG A 254 -16.90 -9.03 -10.99
N TYR A 255 -16.11 -9.22 -12.04
CA TYR A 255 -16.03 -8.25 -13.12
C TYR A 255 -17.23 -8.27 -14.07
N ALA A 256 -18.08 -9.30 -14.01
CA ALA A 256 -19.30 -9.40 -14.78
C ALA A 256 -20.52 -8.84 -14.04
N SER A 257 -20.52 -8.82 -12.73
CA SER A 257 -21.59 -8.23 -11.93
C SER A 257 -21.10 -6.88 -11.36
N SER A 258 -21.86 -5.84 -11.63
CA SER A 258 -21.64 -4.49 -11.07
C SER A 258 -21.88 -4.42 -9.55
N ASN A 259 -21.81 -5.50 -8.82
CA ASN A 259 -22.05 -5.56 -7.39
C ASN A 259 -20.81 -5.18 -6.61
N THR A 260 -20.88 -4.03 -6.02
CA THR A 260 -19.85 -3.29 -5.29
C THR A 260 -19.88 -3.51 -3.78
N TYR A 261 -20.47 -4.60 -3.30
CA TYR A 261 -20.57 -4.83 -1.86
C TYR A 261 -19.27 -5.34 -1.20
N MET A 262 -18.33 -5.78 -2.00
CA MET A 262 -17.10 -6.42 -1.54
C MET A 262 -16.25 -5.60 -0.55
N PRO A 263 -15.97 -4.31 -0.77
CA PRO A 263 -15.14 -3.55 0.18
C PRO A 263 -15.81 -3.43 1.55
N GLU A 264 -17.13 -3.27 1.61
CA GLU A 264 -17.88 -3.24 2.87
C GLU A 264 -17.83 -4.60 3.59
N GLU A 265 -18.01 -5.69 2.84
CA GLU A 265 -17.91 -7.04 3.41
C GLU A 265 -16.49 -7.35 3.89
N MET A 266 -15.47 -7.00 3.08
CA MET A 266 -14.08 -7.15 3.48
C MET A 266 -13.76 -6.36 4.75
N GLY A 267 -14.24 -5.12 4.84
CA GLY A 267 -14.10 -4.30 6.04
C GLY A 267 -14.73 -4.96 7.27
N LYS A 268 -15.92 -5.56 7.13
CA LYS A 268 -16.57 -6.33 8.21
C LYS A 268 -15.76 -7.57 8.63
N LEU A 269 -15.31 -8.38 7.65
CA LEU A 269 -14.52 -9.58 7.91
C LEU A 269 -13.21 -9.24 8.63
N LEU A 270 -12.51 -8.22 8.16
CA LEU A 270 -11.27 -7.77 8.80
C LEU A 270 -11.54 -7.20 10.20
N THR A 271 -12.65 -6.47 10.40
CA THR A 271 -13.07 -5.98 11.72
C THR A 271 -13.32 -7.14 12.68
N GLU A 272 -14.01 -8.20 12.24
CA GLU A 272 -14.21 -9.40 13.07
C GLU A 272 -12.88 -10.01 13.54
N THR A 273 -11.91 -10.12 12.62
CA THR A 273 -10.59 -10.65 12.91
C THR A 273 -9.81 -9.73 13.85
N VAL A 274 -9.81 -8.41 13.61
CA VAL A 274 -9.20 -7.42 14.52
C VAL A 274 -9.83 -7.49 15.91
N CYS A 275 -11.15 -7.59 16.01
CA CYS A 275 -11.86 -7.72 17.29
C CYS A 275 -11.52 -9.03 18.04
N LYS A 276 -11.29 -10.14 17.31
CA LYS A 276 -10.81 -11.39 17.92
C LYS A 276 -9.41 -11.20 18.50
N ILE A 277 -8.49 -10.68 17.69
CA ILE A 277 -7.11 -10.39 18.12
C ILE A 277 -7.11 -9.44 19.32
N ASN A 278 -7.93 -8.37 19.26
CA ASN A 278 -8.03 -7.39 20.33
C ASN A 278 -8.45 -7.99 21.67
N ARG A 279 -9.35 -8.97 21.69
CA ARG A 279 -9.74 -9.68 22.93
C ARG A 279 -8.62 -10.52 23.53
N GLU A 280 -7.66 -10.95 22.71
CA GLU A 280 -6.50 -11.74 23.13
C GLU A 280 -5.34 -10.87 23.63
N ILE A 281 -5.37 -9.55 23.36
CA ILE A 281 -4.40 -8.59 23.90
C ILE A 281 -4.73 -8.34 25.37
N THR A 282 -4.13 -9.11 26.26
CA THR A 282 -4.34 -9.03 27.71
C THR A 282 -3.27 -8.24 28.44
N ALA A 283 -2.11 -8.04 27.83
CA ALA A 283 -0.99 -7.29 28.38
C ALA A 283 -0.66 -6.08 27.49
N THR A 284 -0.35 -4.95 28.12
CA THR A 284 0.10 -3.73 27.47
C THR A 284 1.40 -3.23 28.08
N ASP A 285 2.27 -2.66 27.26
CA ASP A 285 3.54 -2.09 27.65
C ASP A 285 3.42 -0.58 27.83
N ASN A 286 3.72 -0.07 29.01
CA ASN A 286 3.66 1.35 29.35
C ASN A 286 4.91 2.13 28.92
N ALA A 287 6.00 1.43 28.57
CA ALA A 287 7.26 2.01 28.16
C ALA A 287 7.88 1.27 26.95
N PRO A 288 7.10 1.06 25.87
CA PRO A 288 7.59 0.32 24.72
C PRO A 288 8.81 1.00 24.10
N ALA A 289 9.73 0.21 23.58
CA ALA A 289 10.82 0.74 22.77
C ALA A 289 10.25 1.50 21.56
N VAL A 290 10.78 2.68 21.27
CA VAL A 290 10.44 3.49 20.09
C VAL A 290 11.74 3.88 19.41
N LYS A 291 12.02 3.30 18.24
CA LYS A 291 13.24 3.52 17.46
C LYS A 291 12.93 3.52 15.97
N ALA A 292 13.77 4.18 15.20
CA ALA A 292 13.77 4.08 13.74
C ALA A 292 15.19 3.94 13.21
N ALA A 293 15.33 3.19 12.13
CA ALA A 293 16.56 3.04 11.38
C ALA A 293 16.24 3.12 9.88
N THR A 294 17.15 3.67 9.10
CA THR A 294 16.94 3.88 7.66
C THR A 294 18.12 3.31 6.88
N ARG A 295 17.80 2.67 5.78
CA ARG A 295 18.79 2.14 4.87
C ARG A 295 18.45 2.48 3.43
N THR A 296 19.41 3.05 2.70
CA THR A 296 19.33 3.27 1.25
C THR A 296 20.29 2.33 0.55
N ASP A 297 19.76 1.55 -0.35
CA ASP A 297 20.53 0.62 -1.19
C ASP A 297 20.30 0.89 -2.68
N THR A 298 21.34 0.61 -3.51
CA THR A 298 21.28 0.74 -4.96
C THR A 298 20.76 -0.55 -5.58
N TYR A 299 19.70 -0.49 -6.36
CA TYR A 299 19.07 -1.63 -7.04
C TYR A 299 19.33 -1.58 -8.53
N GLN A 300 19.50 -2.75 -9.15
CA GLN A 300 19.63 -2.86 -10.61
C GLN A 300 18.26 -2.61 -11.26
N LEU A 301 18.24 -1.88 -12.37
CA LEU A 301 17.06 -1.76 -13.21
C LEU A 301 17.05 -2.87 -14.27
N ARG A 302 15.84 -3.30 -14.62
CA ARG A 302 15.66 -4.32 -15.67
C ARG A 302 15.62 -3.70 -17.07
N VAL A 303 15.92 -4.52 -18.05
CA VAL A 303 15.71 -4.23 -19.47
C VAL A 303 14.36 -4.80 -19.90
N PRO A 304 13.59 -4.15 -20.79
CA PRO A 304 12.40 -4.74 -21.36
C PRO A 304 12.70 -6.09 -22.03
N ALA A 305 11.83 -7.08 -21.81
CA ALA A 305 11.98 -8.37 -22.49
C ALA A 305 11.73 -8.22 -23.99
N ALA A 306 12.36 -9.09 -24.82
CA ALA A 306 12.25 -9.02 -26.28
C ALA A 306 10.79 -9.00 -26.77
N TRP A 307 9.92 -9.84 -26.20
CA TRP A 307 8.51 -9.89 -26.55
C TRP A 307 7.75 -8.59 -26.19
N GLU A 308 8.18 -7.87 -25.13
CA GLU A 308 7.58 -6.57 -24.74
C GLU A 308 7.91 -5.51 -25.79
N VAL A 309 9.16 -5.48 -26.24
CA VAL A 309 9.62 -4.57 -27.31
C VAL A 309 8.92 -4.90 -28.63
N GLU A 310 8.83 -6.17 -29.01
CA GLU A 310 8.12 -6.59 -30.24
C GLU A 310 6.65 -6.18 -30.21
N LYS A 311 5.97 -6.40 -29.09
CA LYS A 311 4.58 -5.98 -28.90
C LYS A 311 4.39 -4.46 -28.95
N ALA A 312 5.31 -3.71 -28.33
CA ALA A 312 5.29 -2.26 -28.35
C ALA A 312 5.49 -1.70 -29.76
N LEU A 313 6.42 -2.26 -30.54
CA LEU A 313 6.63 -1.89 -31.95
C LEU A 313 5.40 -2.20 -32.82
N ALA A 314 4.77 -3.37 -32.63
CA ALA A 314 3.53 -3.72 -33.32
C ALA A 314 2.40 -2.74 -32.98
N THR A 315 2.23 -2.38 -31.71
CA THR A 315 1.24 -1.39 -31.27
C THR A 315 1.52 0.01 -31.88
N LYS A 316 2.80 0.39 -31.95
CA LYS A 316 3.19 1.65 -32.59
C LYS A 316 2.83 1.66 -34.07
N ALA A 317 3.09 0.57 -34.80
CA ALA A 317 2.73 0.45 -36.21
C ALA A 317 1.21 0.58 -36.45
N GLN A 318 0.39 -0.02 -35.56
CA GLN A 318 -1.08 0.15 -35.61
C GLN A 318 -1.49 1.62 -35.39
N LEU A 319 -0.88 2.31 -34.40
CA LEU A 319 -1.15 3.71 -34.12
C LEU A 319 -0.74 4.60 -35.32
N ASP A 320 0.44 4.34 -35.91
CA ASP A 320 0.95 5.05 -37.08
C ASP A 320 0.05 4.83 -38.32
N ALA A 321 -0.62 3.67 -38.39
CA ALA A 321 -1.62 3.37 -39.44
C ALA A 321 -3.00 4.00 -39.15
N GLY A 322 -3.16 4.77 -38.08
CA GLY A 322 -4.39 5.44 -37.69
C GLY A 322 -5.40 4.58 -36.97
N GLU A 323 -5.00 3.41 -36.48
CA GLU A 323 -5.89 2.55 -35.68
C GLU A 323 -6.11 3.16 -34.29
N ARG A 324 -7.33 2.97 -33.77
CA ARG A 324 -7.66 3.41 -32.41
C ARG A 324 -7.08 2.46 -31.38
N ILE A 325 -6.08 2.93 -30.63
CA ILE A 325 -5.47 2.18 -29.52
C ILE A 325 -6.03 2.72 -28.18
N VAL A 326 -6.40 1.80 -27.28
CA VAL A 326 -6.85 2.20 -25.94
C VAL A 326 -5.68 2.78 -25.13
N ASN A 327 -5.98 3.76 -24.27
CA ASN A 327 -4.95 4.53 -23.55
C ASN A 327 -4.00 3.66 -22.73
N SER A 328 -4.50 2.60 -22.06
CA SER A 328 -3.65 1.69 -21.29
C SER A 328 -2.63 0.95 -22.16
N THR A 329 -3.04 0.48 -23.34
CA THR A 329 -2.12 -0.17 -24.32
C THR A 329 -1.11 0.83 -24.87
N ARG A 330 -1.54 2.05 -25.13
CA ARG A 330 -0.66 3.14 -25.59
C ARG A 330 0.42 3.46 -24.55
N ARG A 331 0.06 3.59 -23.27
CA ARG A 331 1.01 3.82 -22.17
C ARG A 331 2.05 2.72 -22.05
N VAL A 332 1.62 1.44 -22.11
CA VAL A 332 2.54 0.29 -22.10
C VAL A 332 3.53 0.39 -23.25
N MET A 333 3.06 0.71 -24.44
CA MET A 333 3.91 0.91 -25.62
C MET A 333 4.91 2.05 -25.40
N GLU A 334 4.44 3.22 -25.00
CA GLU A 334 5.26 4.41 -24.77
C GLU A 334 6.32 4.16 -23.70
N SER A 335 5.94 3.58 -22.56
CA SER A 335 6.87 3.20 -21.48
C SER A 335 7.93 2.20 -21.95
N THR A 336 7.54 1.18 -22.72
CA THR A 336 8.48 0.18 -23.20
C THR A 336 9.47 0.77 -24.24
N LEU A 337 8.98 1.63 -25.12
CA LEU A 337 9.81 2.25 -26.16
C LEU A 337 10.63 3.45 -25.66
N SER A 338 10.34 3.97 -24.48
CA SER A 338 11.17 5.00 -23.83
C SER A 338 12.41 4.45 -23.13
N TYR A 339 12.59 3.13 -23.13
CA TYR A 339 13.82 2.53 -22.57
C TYR A 339 15.06 3.08 -23.29
N ASP A 340 15.94 3.68 -22.50
CA ASP A 340 17.24 4.20 -22.96
C ASP A 340 18.36 3.30 -22.41
N PRO A 341 19.09 2.55 -23.26
CA PRO A 341 20.17 1.71 -22.81
C PRO A 341 21.40 2.52 -22.32
N THR A 342 21.41 3.84 -22.51
CA THR A 342 22.49 4.72 -22.03
C THR A 342 22.16 5.38 -20.68
N ALA A 343 20.90 5.27 -20.22
CA ALA A 343 20.47 5.77 -18.92
C ALA A 343 21.10 4.96 -17.78
N PRO A 344 21.13 5.50 -16.54
CA PRO A 344 21.60 4.74 -15.39
C PRO A 344 20.85 3.41 -15.26
N ALA A 345 21.60 2.31 -15.15
CA ALA A 345 21.06 0.97 -14.98
C ALA A 345 20.70 0.64 -13.52
N THR A 346 20.72 1.63 -12.64
CA THR A 346 20.46 1.50 -11.20
C THR A 346 19.61 2.64 -10.68
N MET A 347 18.93 2.36 -9.57
CA MET A 347 18.25 3.38 -8.74
C MET A 347 18.51 3.14 -7.27
N GLU A 348 18.46 4.20 -6.49
CA GLU A 348 18.48 4.11 -5.03
C GLU A 348 17.05 3.94 -4.50
N MET A 349 16.90 3.13 -3.45
CA MET A 349 15.64 2.93 -2.77
C MET A 349 15.87 2.88 -1.26
N GLU A 350 15.11 3.70 -0.55
CA GLU A 350 15.12 3.75 0.91
C GLU A 350 14.15 2.70 1.48
N MET A 351 14.59 2.02 2.54
CA MET A 351 13.75 1.24 3.44
C MET A 351 13.93 1.77 4.86
N VAL A 352 12.83 1.88 5.60
CA VAL A 352 12.85 2.27 7.01
C VAL A 352 12.38 1.10 7.86
N GLY A 353 13.09 0.86 8.96
CA GLY A 353 12.62 0.03 10.06
C GLY A 353 12.14 0.92 11.20
N MET A 354 10.91 0.72 11.68
CA MET A 354 10.38 1.40 12.85
C MET A 354 10.00 0.37 13.91
N ARG A 355 10.64 0.44 15.08
CA ARG A 355 10.31 -0.40 16.23
C ARG A 355 9.32 0.30 17.14
N LEU A 356 8.22 -0.40 17.41
CA LEU A 356 7.20 -0.01 18.40
C LEU A 356 6.97 -1.19 19.34
N GLY A 357 7.54 -1.11 20.54
CA GLY A 357 7.53 -2.20 21.51
C GLY A 357 8.29 -3.42 21.01
N ASP A 358 7.59 -4.54 20.91
CA ASP A 358 8.10 -5.82 20.44
C ASP A 358 7.88 -6.06 18.92
N TRP A 359 7.28 -5.10 18.22
CA TRP A 359 7.06 -5.14 16.78
C TRP A 359 8.00 -4.24 16.02
N THR A 360 8.39 -4.68 14.82
CA THR A 360 9.11 -3.87 13.84
C THR A 360 8.31 -3.77 12.55
N ILE A 361 8.07 -2.55 12.11
CA ILE A 361 7.50 -2.22 10.81
C ILE A 361 8.66 -2.05 9.83
N LEU A 362 8.74 -2.89 8.79
CA LEU A 362 9.68 -2.72 7.68
C LEU A 362 8.93 -2.10 6.50
N THR A 363 9.41 -0.97 5.99
CA THR A 363 8.73 -0.24 4.91
C THR A 363 9.32 -0.56 3.55
N VAL A 364 8.47 -0.49 2.51
CA VAL A 364 8.87 -0.66 1.11
C VAL A 364 8.14 0.39 0.25
N PRO A 365 8.87 1.17 -0.58
CA PRO A 365 8.27 2.17 -1.44
C PRO A 365 7.81 1.57 -2.77
N GLY A 366 6.89 0.60 -2.76
CA GLY A 366 6.39 -0.04 -3.96
C GLY A 366 5.39 -1.16 -3.68
N GLU A 367 4.89 -1.77 -4.74
CA GLU A 367 3.90 -2.87 -4.71
C GLU A 367 4.64 -4.21 -4.60
N LEU A 368 4.90 -4.62 -3.36
CA LEU A 368 5.75 -5.76 -3.04
C LEU A 368 5.00 -7.08 -3.22
N TYR A 369 5.60 -8.02 -3.93
CA TYR A 369 5.07 -9.39 -4.01
C TYR A 369 5.18 -10.12 -2.67
N THR A 370 4.18 -10.92 -2.35
CA THR A 370 4.06 -11.67 -1.09
C THR A 370 5.30 -12.50 -0.78
N GLU A 371 5.89 -13.15 -1.78
CA GLU A 371 7.09 -13.98 -1.59
C GLU A 371 8.26 -13.20 -0.97
N ILE A 372 8.44 -11.95 -1.39
CA ILE A 372 9.51 -11.10 -0.86
C ILE A 372 9.15 -10.62 0.54
N GLY A 373 7.90 -10.18 0.76
CA GLY A 373 7.41 -9.76 2.07
C GLY A 373 7.56 -10.86 3.13
N LEU A 374 7.19 -12.10 2.80
CA LEU A 374 7.38 -13.25 3.69
C LEU A 374 8.86 -13.55 3.96
N ALA A 375 9.72 -13.41 2.95
CA ALA A 375 11.16 -13.59 3.14
C ALA A 375 11.76 -12.50 4.04
N MET A 376 11.28 -11.25 3.95
CA MET A 376 11.68 -10.17 4.86
C MET A 376 11.19 -10.44 6.30
N LYS A 377 9.98 -10.95 6.49
CA LYS A 377 9.47 -11.35 7.81
C LYS A 377 10.27 -12.49 8.43
N ALA A 378 10.87 -13.33 7.61
CA ALA A 378 11.64 -14.51 8.04
C ALA A 378 13.09 -14.22 8.45
N VAL A 379 13.61 -12.99 8.31
CA VAL A 379 15.02 -12.66 8.64
C VAL A 379 15.32 -12.77 10.14
N ALA A 380 14.30 -12.62 10.99
CA ALA A 380 14.39 -12.76 12.44
C ALA A 380 13.09 -13.42 12.96
N PRO A 381 12.96 -14.75 12.84
CA PRO A 381 11.70 -15.46 13.11
C PRO A 381 11.24 -15.39 14.57
N GLU A 382 12.16 -15.08 15.48
CA GLU A 382 11.88 -14.83 16.90
C GLU A 382 11.33 -13.43 17.20
N LYS A 383 11.44 -12.52 16.24
CA LYS A 383 10.94 -11.14 16.33
C LYS A 383 9.57 -11.02 15.64
N LYS A 384 8.82 -10.01 16.05
CA LYS A 384 7.54 -9.69 15.42
C LYS A 384 7.75 -8.63 14.35
N ILE A 385 7.70 -9.05 13.09
CA ILE A 385 7.92 -8.20 11.92
C ILE A 385 6.64 -8.12 11.11
N LEU A 386 6.24 -6.92 10.75
CA LEU A 386 5.26 -6.64 9.71
C LEU A 386 5.90 -5.84 8.58
N VAL A 387 5.38 -5.99 7.38
CA VAL A 387 5.82 -5.23 6.20
C VAL A 387 4.74 -4.21 5.85
N SER A 388 5.13 -2.96 5.62
CA SER A 388 4.28 -1.89 5.09
C SER A 388 4.77 -1.51 3.70
N GLU A 389 4.04 -1.93 2.67
CA GLU A 389 4.30 -1.51 1.30
C GLU A 389 3.73 -0.11 1.04
N GLN A 390 3.99 0.47 -0.13
CA GLN A 390 3.53 1.81 -0.52
C GLN A 390 3.89 2.90 0.52
N THR A 391 5.04 2.75 1.16
CA THR A 391 5.48 3.65 2.24
C THR A 391 6.71 4.43 1.82
N ASN A 392 6.65 5.76 1.95
CA ASN A 392 7.71 6.73 1.64
C ASN A 392 8.15 6.76 0.17
N GLY A 393 7.29 6.36 -0.76
CA GLY A 393 7.61 6.43 -2.17
C GLY A 393 6.88 5.41 -3.03
N ARG A 394 7.20 5.44 -4.34
CA ARG A 394 6.66 4.50 -5.32
C ARG A 394 7.69 4.16 -6.40
N VAL A 395 8.12 2.91 -6.44
CA VAL A 395 8.98 2.35 -7.50
C VAL A 395 8.24 1.38 -8.43
N GLY A 396 6.91 1.26 -8.29
CA GLY A 396 6.08 0.30 -8.99
C GLY A 396 6.13 -1.10 -8.37
N TYR A 397 5.84 -2.12 -9.18
CA TYR A 397 5.82 -3.52 -8.72
C TYR A 397 7.21 -4.06 -8.43
N ILE A 398 7.31 -4.84 -7.36
CA ILE A 398 8.55 -5.51 -6.92
C ILE A 398 8.31 -7.02 -6.87
N PRO A 399 8.39 -7.70 -8.03
CA PRO A 399 8.20 -9.14 -8.12
C PRO A 399 9.51 -9.91 -7.85
N PRO A 400 9.43 -11.21 -7.50
CA PRO A 400 10.60 -12.08 -7.46
C PRO A 400 11.14 -12.35 -8.89
N ASP A 401 12.40 -12.72 -8.99
CA ASP A 401 13.13 -12.90 -10.25
C ASP A 401 12.39 -13.80 -11.25
N LYS A 402 11.76 -14.87 -10.78
CA LYS A 402 10.98 -15.82 -11.62
C LYS A 402 9.79 -15.19 -12.36
N THR A 403 9.34 -14.02 -11.90
CA THR A 403 8.19 -13.30 -12.49
C THR A 403 8.62 -12.26 -13.52
N LEU A 404 9.88 -11.79 -13.44
CA LEU A 404 10.41 -10.76 -14.34
C LEU A 404 10.35 -11.21 -15.82
N GLY A 405 9.83 -10.34 -16.68
CA GLY A 405 9.71 -10.62 -18.12
C GLY A 405 8.64 -11.64 -18.50
N THR A 406 7.83 -12.10 -17.55
CA THR A 406 6.64 -12.93 -17.83
C THR A 406 5.45 -12.08 -18.25
N THR A 407 4.33 -12.73 -18.56
CA THR A 407 3.07 -12.05 -18.88
C THR A 407 2.27 -11.64 -17.64
N ALA A 408 2.70 -12.01 -16.42
CA ALA A 408 2.15 -11.50 -15.18
C ALA A 408 2.23 -9.96 -15.13
N TYR A 409 1.24 -9.31 -14.55
CA TYR A 409 1.16 -7.83 -14.58
C TYR A 409 2.39 -7.17 -13.97
N GLY A 410 2.77 -7.50 -12.74
CA GLY A 410 3.96 -6.96 -12.09
C GLY A 410 5.29 -7.46 -12.68
N GLY A 411 5.26 -8.53 -13.51
CA GLY A 411 6.42 -9.01 -14.24
C GLY A 411 6.77 -8.21 -15.50
N ARG A 412 5.88 -7.29 -15.93
CA ARG A 412 6.08 -6.48 -17.15
C ARG A 412 6.94 -5.25 -16.83
N TYR A 413 7.72 -4.81 -17.81
CA TYR A 413 8.59 -3.64 -17.70
C TYR A 413 7.83 -2.36 -17.31
N TYR A 414 6.65 -2.15 -17.91
CA TYR A 414 5.79 -1.03 -17.60
C TYR A 414 5.35 -0.97 -16.12
N ALA A 415 5.15 -2.10 -15.47
CA ALA A 415 4.61 -2.17 -14.12
C ALA A 415 5.69 -2.00 -13.04
N GLY A 416 6.93 -2.45 -13.31
CA GLY A 416 8.02 -2.38 -12.35
C GLY A 416 9.38 -2.42 -13.03
N MET A 417 10.29 -1.55 -12.61
CA MET A 417 11.60 -1.37 -13.25
C MET A 417 12.73 -2.08 -12.54
N LEU A 418 12.53 -2.62 -11.32
CA LEU A 418 13.58 -3.31 -10.58
C LEU A 418 13.95 -4.64 -11.24
N GLY A 419 15.25 -4.95 -11.26
CA GLY A 419 15.85 -6.07 -11.97
C GLY A 419 16.13 -7.28 -11.07
N LEU A 420 16.93 -8.17 -11.60
CA LEU A 420 17.35 -9.42 -10.94
C LEU A 420 18.08 -9.16 -9.62
N GLY A 421 17.88 -10.05 -8.65
CA GLY A 421 18.52 -9.99 -7.34
C GLY A 421 17.87 -9.00 -6.36
N THR A 422 16.78 -8.34 -6.75
CA THR A 422 16.06 -7.39 -5.88
C THR A 422 15.60 -8.04 -4.58
N LYS A 423 15.04 -9.27 -4.64
CA LYS A 423 14.62 -10.02 -3.45
C LYS A 423 15.75 -10.19 -2.43
N ASP A 424 16.89 -10.72 -2.87
CA ASP A 424 17.99 -11.02 -1.96
C ASP A 424 18.56 -9.74 -1.33
N LYS A 425 18.59 -8.66 -2.08
CA LYS A 425 19.02 -7.36 -1.58
C LYS A 425 18.06 -6.78 -0.55
N MET A 426 16.76 -6.84 -0.79
CA MET A 426 15.75 -6.38 0.16
C MET A 426 15.75 -7.21 1.45
N VAL A 427 15.91 -8.53 1.35
CA VAL A 427 16.06 -9.42 2.51
C VAL A 427 17.33 -9.06 3.30
N GLY A 428 18.44 -8.76 2.61
CA GLY A 428 19.65 -8.27 3.24
C GLY A 428 19.47 -6.94 3.96
N ALA A 429 18.76 -6.00 3.34
CA ALA A 429 18.42 -4.71 3.95
C ALA A 429 17.52 -4.89 5.18
N ALA A 430 16.49 -5.75 5.10
CA ALA A 430 15.62 -6.07 6.22
C ALA A 430 16.41 -6.65 7.41
N LYS A 431 17.35 -7.57 7.14
CA LYS A 431 18.21 -8.14 8.19
C LYS A 431 19.07 -7.06 8.86
N ALA A 432 19.71 -6.19 8.08
CA ALA A 432 20.54 -5.11 8.62
C ALA A 432 19.72 -4.13 9.48
N LEU A 433 18.50 -3.75 9.04
CA LEU A 433 17.60 -2.92 9.82
C LEU A 433 17.18 -3.58 11.15
N MET A 434 16.92 -4.90 11.12
CA MET A 434 16.59 -5.65 12.35
C MET A 434 17.76 -5.72 13.33
N GLU A 435 19.00 -5.86 12.84
CA GLU A 435 20.22 -5.82 13.67
C GLU A 435 20.44 -4.43 14.31
N GLU A 436 20.18 -3.35 13.56
CA GLU A 436 20.34 -1.97 14.06
C GLU A 436 19.27 -1.61 15.10
N LEU A 437 18.04 -2.07 14.92
CA LEU A 437 16.92 -1.83 15.84
C LEU A 437 16.98 -2.68 17.12
N GLY A 438 17.76 -3.74 17.16
CA GLY A 438 17.95 -4.64 18.33
C GLY A 438 16.82 -5.66 18.42
#